data_042ede551472600e7427619d92528a58
#
_entry.id   042ede551472600e7427619d92528a58
#
_cell.length_a   1.000
_cell.length_b   1.000
_cell.length_c   1.000
_cell.angle_alpha   90.00
_cell.angle_beta   90.00
_cell.angle_gamma   90.00
#
_symmetry.space_group_name_H-M   'P 1'
#
loop_
_entity.id
_entity.type
_entity.pdbx_description
1 polymer ?
#
loop_
_entity_poly.entity_id
_entity_poly.type
_entity_poly.pdbx_seq_one_letter_code
_entity_poly.pdbx_strand_id
1 'polypeptide(L)'
;TENYLKTIYELSQKGVVRNQHLVHALSVSRATVSVSVKILAEEGFVYLVDGKYIYLTQKGLQIAKEMNERYQVLCKLLISLGVKPEIASRDACELEHCMGAESFSALKTLVQCEI
;
A
#
# COMPACT_ATOMS: atom_id res chain seq x y z
N THR A 1 4.52 -0.29 8.62
CA THR A 1 3.09 -0.11 8.86
C THR A 1 2.34 0.19 7.58
N GLU A 2 2.70 1.26 6.89
CA GLU A 2 2.02 1.66 5.65
C GLU A 2 2.13 0.61 4.56
N ASN A 3 3.28 -0.03 4.44
CA ASN A 3 3.52 -1.06 3.45
C ASN A 3 2.63 -2.29 3.70
N TYR A 4 2.44 -2.67 4.95
CA TYR A 4 1.52 -3.74 5.31
C TYR A 4 0.08 -3.39 4.94
N LEU A 5 -0.36 -2.17 5.25
CA LEU A 5 -1.73 -1.74 4.97
C LEU A 5 -1.99 -1.72 3.46
N LYS A 6 -1.05 -1.22 2.68
CA LYS A 6 -1.15 -1.22 1.23
C LYS A 6 -1.26 -2.65 0.69
N THR A 7 -0.42 -3.55 1.17
CA THR A 7 -0.42 -4.95 0.73
C THR A 7 -1.72 -5.65 1.12
N ILE A 8 -2.20 -5.43 2.34
CA ILE A 8 -3.49 -5.99 2.78
C ILE A 8 -4.62 -5.47 1.88
N TYR A 9 -4.61 -4.19 1.55
CA TYR A 9 -5.61 -3.61 0.66
C TYR A 9 -5.59 -4.28 -0.71
N GLU A 10 -4.42 -4.43 -1.32
CA GLU A 10 -4.28 -5.06 -2.63
C GLU A 10 -4.76 -6.52 -2.61
N LEU A 11 -4.38 -7.27 -1.59
CA LEU A 11 -4.79 -8.67 -1.45
C LEU A 11 -6.28 -8.80 -1.19
N SER A 12 -6.88 -7.85 -0.46
CA SER A 12 -8.31 -7.87 -0.16
C SER A 12 -9.18 -7.71 -1.40
N GLN A 13 -8.64 -7.12 -2.46
CA GLN A 13 -9.36 -7.00 -3.74
C GLN A 13 -9.49 -8.35 -4.44
N LYS A 14 -8.67 -9.31 -4.09
CA LYS A 14 -8.65 -10.64 -4.71
C LYS A 14 -9.33 -11.71 -3.86
N GLY A 15 -9.51 -11.44 -2.57
CA GLY A 15 -10.13 -12.41 -1.67
C GLY A 15 -9.77 -12.16 -0.21
N VAL A 16 -9.95 -13.17 0.61
CA VAL A 16 -9.70 -13.09 2.05
C VAL A 16 -8.20 -13.04 2.31
N VAL A 17 -7.78 -12.22 3.26
CA VAL A 17 -6.36 -12.05 3.60
C VAL A 17 -6.04 -12.77 4.90
N ARG A 18 -4.97 -13.55 4.88
CA ARG A 18 -4.43 -14.26 6.04
C ARG A 18 -2.93 -14.00 6.16
N ASN A 19 -2.35 -14.33 7.31
CA ASN A 19 -0.91 -14.13 7.55
C ASN A 19 -0.04 -14.75 6.45
N GLN A 20 -0.39 -15.93 5.96
CA GLN A 20 0.39 -16.63 4.92
C GLN A 20 0.48 -15.82 3.63
N HIS A 21 -0.57 -15.05 3.30
CA HIS A 21 -0.57 -14.20 2.12
C HIS A 21 0.43 -13.05 2.28
N LEU A 22 0.55 -12.51 3.48
CA LEU A 22 1.51 -11.44 3.77
C LEU A 22 2.94 -11.95 3.80
N VAL A 23 3.15 -13.18 4.30
CA VAL A 23 4.47 -13.82 4.25
C VAL A 23 4.96 -13.91 2.81
N HIS A 24 4.11 -14.36 1.91
CA HIS A 24 4.44 -14.45 0.49
C HIS A 24 4.67 -13.09 -0.16
N ALA A 25 3.72 -12.18 0.05
CA ALA A 25 3.74 -10.88 -0.64
C ALA A 25 4.91 -10.00 -0.20
N LEU A 26 5.28 -10.05 1.08
CA LEU A 26 6.32 -9.18 1.65
C LEU A 26 7.67 -9.86 1.81
N SER A 27 7.74 -11.18 1.56
CA SER A 27 8.96 -11.98 1.68
C SER A 27 9.59 -11.86 3.07
N VAL A 28 8.75 -11.93 4.10
CA VAL A 28 9.17 -11.88 5.50
C VAL A 28 8.76 -13.17 6.23
N SER A 29 9.31 -13.38 7.43
CA SER A 29 9.00 -14.59 8.20
C SER A 29 7.58 -14.54 8.79
N ARG A 30 7.06 -15.72 9.14
CA ARG A 30 5.76 -15.85 9.82
C ARG A 30 5.74 -15.10 11.14
N ALA A 31 6.84 -15.17 11.89
CA ALA A 31 6.96 -14.47 13.18
C ALA A 31 6.87 -12.98 12.99
N THR A 32 7.55 -12.43 11.98
CA THR A 32 7.50 -11.01 11.66
C THR A 32 6.08 -10.56 11.31
N VAL A 33 5.39 -11.32 10.46
CA VAL A 33 4.01 -11.01 10.08
C VAL A 33 3.08 -11.05 11.29
N SER A 34 3.20 -12.08 12.11
CA SER A 34 2.35 -12.22 13.30
C SER A 34 2.48 -11.04 14.25
N VAL A 35 3.72 -10.60 14.51
CA VAL A 35 3.99 -9.45 15.37
C VAL A 35 3.46 -8.16 14.73
N SER A 36 3.71 -7.97 13.45
CA SER A 36 3.30 -6.75 12.73
C SER A 36 1.78 -6.62 12.67
N VAL A 37 1.07 -7.72 12.38
CA VAL A 37 -0.40 -7.72 12.33
C VAL A 37 -0.98 -7.42 13.70
N LYS A 38 -0.38 -7.97 14.75
CA LYS A 38 -0.83 -7.72 16.13
C LYS A 38 -0.69 -6.24 16.48
N ILE A 39 0.43 -5.62 16.11
CA ILE A 39 0.66 -4.19 16.33
C ILE A 39 -0.36 -3.36 15.56
N LEU A 40 -0.62 -3.71 14.30
CA LEU A 40 -1.61 -3.00 13.49
C LEU A 40 -3.01 -3.10 14.08
N ALA A 41 -3.36 -4.25 14.66
CA ALA A 41 -4.65 -4.43 15.32
C ALA A 41 -4.73 -3.58 16.58
N GLU A 42 -3.66 -3.52 17.38
CA GLU A 42 -3.61 -2.70 18.58
C GLU A 42 -3.71 -1.21 18.26
N GLU A 43 -3.14 -0.78 17.15
CA GLU A 43 -3.19 0.61 16.70
C GLU A 43 -4.51 0.98 15.98
N GLY A 44 -5.38 -0.01 15.77
CA GLY A 44 -6.69 0.24 15.17
C GLY A 44 -6.71 0.31 13.66
N PHE A 45 -5.70 -0.20 12.98
CA PHE A 45 -5.63 -0.19 11.51
C PHE A 45 -6.26 -1.44 10.89
N VAL A 46 -6.23 -2.56 11.59
CA VAL A 46 -6.83 -3.81 11.13
C VAL A 46 -7.63 -4.45 12.25
N TYR A 47 -8.51 -5.40 11.88
CA TYR A 47 -9.16 -6.27 12.87
C TYR A 47 -9.15 -7.70 12.33
N LEU A 48 -9.23 -8.65 13.24
CA LEU A 48 -9.18 -10.06 12.91
C LEU A 48 -10.54 -10.71 13.13
N VAL A 49 -10.96 -11.55 12.18
CA VAL A 49 -12.16 -12.37 12.33
C VAL A 49 -11.69 -13.81 12.54
N ASP A 50 -12.22 -14.46 13.54
CA ASP A 50 -11.84 -15.83 13.95
C ASP A 50 -10.34 -15.94 14.23
N GLY A 51 -9.70 -14.83 14.63
CA GLY A 51 -8.29 -14.79 14.96
C GLY A 51 -7.34 -15.02 13.78
N LYS A 52 -7.83 -15.07 12.55
CA LYS A 52 -7.00 -15.39 11.38
C LYS A 52 -7.29 -14.60 10.11
N TYR A 53 -8.50 -14.12 9.91
CA TYR A 53 -8.84 -13.34 8.70
C TYR A 53 -8.62 -11.87 8.98
N ILE A 54 -7.80 -11.23 8.15
CA ILE A 54 -7.36 -9.85 8.35
C ILE A 54 -8.21 -8.90 7.52
N TYR A 55 -8.79 -7.90 8.18
CA TYR A 55 -9.59 -6.87 7.52
C TYR A 55 -9.10 -5.49 7.94
N LEU A 56 -9.17 -4.54 7.02
CA LEU A 56 -8.82 -3.15 7.31
C LEU A 56 -10.00 -2.47 8.02
N THR A 57 -9.68 -1.67 9.04
CA THR A 57 -10.65 -0.74 9.62
C THR A 57 -10.80 0.44 8.67
N GLN A 58 -11.75 1.35 8.92
CA GLN A 58 -11.87 2.56 8.10
C GLN A 58 -10.56 3.36 8.11
N LYS A 59 -9.92 3.47 9.27
CA LYS A 59 -8.65 4.17 9.42
C LYS A 59 -7.55 3.52 8.57
N GLY A 60 -7.43 2.20 8.64
CA GLY A 60 -6.45 1.46 7.84
C GLY A 60 -6.73 1.53 6.35
N LEU A 61 -8.00 1.43 5.98
CA LEU A 61 -8.42 1.51 4.58
C LEU A 61 -8.08 2.86 3.96
N GLN A 62 -8.30 3.94 4.70
CA GLN A 62 -7.99 5.27 4.20
C GLN A 62 -6.50 5.45 3.93
N ILE A 63 -5.65 5.02 4.87
CA ILE A 63 -4.20 5.08 4.68
C ILE A 63 -3.76 4.25 3.48
N ALA A 64 -4.30 3.04 3.35
CA ALA A 64 -3.97 2.15 2.24
C ALA A 64 -4.38 2.75 0.90
N LYS A 65 -5.55 3.37 0.82
CA LYS A 65 -6.01 4.03 -0.40
C LYS A 65 -5.14 5.22 -0.78
N GLU A 66 -4.72 6.02 0.20
CA GLU A 66 -3.83 7.15 -0.04
C GLU A 66 -2.48 6.69 -0.59
N MET A 67 -1.92 5.62 -0.02
CA MET A 67 -0.66 5.07 -0.51
C MET A 67 -0.81 4.49 -1.91
N ASN A 68 -1.90 3.80 -2.17
CA ASN A 68 -2.17 3.25 -3.50
C ASN A 68 -2.35 4.37 -4.53
N GLU A 69 -3.03 5.44 -4.18
CA GLU A 69 -3.19 6.60 -5.06
C GLU A 69 -1.85 7.22 -5.41
N ARG A 70 -0.98 7.40 -4.41
CA ARG A 70 0.37 7.94 -4.64
C ARG A 70 1.16 7.06 -5.60
N TYR A 71 1.11 5.75 -5.39
CA TYR A 71 1.77 4.79 -6.27
C TYR A 71 1.28 4.93 -7.71
N GLN A 72 -0.05 4.95 -7.90
CA GLN A 72 -0.65 5.02 -9.24
C GLN A 72 -0.26 6.33 -9.95
N VAL A 73 -0.35 7.46 -9.26
CA VAL A 73 0.00 8.76 -9.85
C VAL A 73 1.47 8.82 -10.23
N LEU A 74 2.36 8.41 -9.34
CA LEU A 74 3.80 8.44 -9.59
C LEU A 74 4.20 7.49 -10.71
N CYS A 75 3.61 6.29 -10.72
CA CYS A 75 3.88 5.31 -11.77
C CYS A 75 3.47 5.82 -13.14
N LYS A 76 2.26 6.38 -13.25
CA LYS A 76 1.76 6.95 -14.50
C LYS A 76 2.63 8.10 -14.98
N LEU A 77 3.04 8.97 -14.07
CA LEU A 77 3.89 10.10 -14.40
C LEU A 77 5.21 9.63 -14.98
N LEU A 78 5.87 8.69 -14.33
CA LEU A 78 7.16 8.17 -14.79
C LEU A 78 7.04 7.50 -16.15
N ILE A 79 6.00 6.71 -16.37
CA ILE A 79 5.77 6.05 -17.65
C ILE A 79 5.54 7.09 -18.75
N SER A 80 4.78 8.15 -18.46
CA SER A 80 4.53 9.22 -19.44
C SER A 80 5.79 9.96 -19.83
N LEU A 81 6.80 9.96 -18.96
CA LEU A 81 8.09 10.59 -19.22
C LEU A 81 9.09 9.66 -19.90
N GLY A 82 8.68 8.45 -20.24
CA GLY A 82 9.51 7.49 -20.96
C GLY A 82 10.21 6.46 -20.08
N VAL A 83 9.93 6.42 -18.79
CA VAL A 83 10.51 5.42 -17.90
C VAL A 83 9.83 4.07 -18.15
N LYS A 84 10.62 3.00 -18.21
CA LYS A 84 10.09 1.64 -18.41
C LYS A 84 9.14 1.26 -17.28
N PRO A 85 8.05 0.55 -17.58
CA PRO A 85 7.06 0.19 -16.55
C PRO A 85 7.65 -0.53 -15.32
N GLU A 86 8.62 -1.41 -15.50
CA GLU A 86 9.25 -2.14 -14.39
C GLU A 86 10.02 -1.19 -13.47
N ILE A 87 10.71 -0.22 -14.05
CA ILE A 87 11.48 0.77 -13.30
C ILE A 87 10.53 1.77 -12.64
N ALA A 88 9.51 2.22 -13.38
CA ALA A 88 8.51 3.14 -12.87
C ALA A 88 7.78 2.54 -11.65
N SER A 89 7.42 1.27 -11.72
CA SER A 89 6.74 0.57 -10.64
C SER A 89 7.61 0.50 -9.38
N ARG A 90 8.88 0.15 -9.54
CA ARG A 90 9.83 0.07 -8.42
C ARG A 90 10.05 1.44 -7.77
N ASP A 91 10.32 2.45 -8.60
CA ASP A 91 10.61 3.78 -8.08
C ASP A 91 9.38 4.44 -7.47
N ALA A 92 8.19 4.25 -8.05
CA ALA A 92 6.95 4.76 -7.50
C ALA A 92 6.66 4.16 -6.11
N CYS A 93 6.97 2.88 -5.93
CA CYS A 93 6.79 2.20 -4.65
C CYS A 93 7.67 2.83 -3.55
N GLU A 94 8.89 3.25 -3.90
CA GLU A 94 9.77 3.92 -2.96
C GLU A 94 9.37 5.38 -2.73
N LEU A 95 9.04 6.09 -3.80
CA LEU A 95 8.71 7.51 -3.73
C LEU A 95 7.43 7.79 -2.94
N GLU A 96 6.47 6.88 -2.95
CA GLU A 96 5.21 7.10 -2.24
C GLU A 96 5.39 7.35 -0.75
N HIS A 97 6.48 6.87 -0.17
CA HIS A 97 6.77 7.02 1.25
C HIS A 97 7.63 8.25 1.59
N CYS A 98 8.19 8.89 0.58
CA CYS A 98 9.19 9.95 0.78
C CYS A 98 8.64 11.35 0.53
N MET A 99 7.43 11.47 0.02
CA MET A 99 6.89 12.74 -0.46
C MET A 99 5.87 13.33 0.49
N GLY A 100 5.98 14.64 0.73
CA GLY A 100 4.98 15.37 1.51
C GLY A 100 3.67 15.53 0.74
N ALA A 101 2.61 15.82 1.47
CA ALA A 101 1.27 15.96 0.89
C ALA A 101 1.17 17.09 -0.14
N GLU A 102 1.84 18.20 0.13
CA GLU A 102 1.81 19.35 -0.78
C GLU A 102 2.47 19.03 -2.12
N SER A 103 3.64 18.40 -2.07
CA SER A 103 4.36 18.00 -3.29
C SER A 103 3.58 16.96 -4.08
N PHE A 104 2.98 16.00 -3.40
CA PHE A 104 2.15 15.00 -4.06
C PHE A 104 0.93 15.64 -4.73
N SER A 105 0.27 16.56 -4.05
CA SER A 105 -0.90 17.27 -4.59
C SER A 105 -0.55 18.00 -5.90
N ALA A 106 0.63 18.64 -5.95
CA ALA A 106 1.10 19.33 -7.15
C ALA A 106 1.33 18.35 -8.29
N LEU A 107 1.98 17.23 -8.03
CA LEU A 107 2.23 16.21 -9.05
C LEU A 107 0.94 15.57 -9.54
N LYS A 108 0.00 15.32 -8.64
CA LYS A 108 -1.31 14.75 -8.99
C LYS A 108 -2.06 15.66 -9.95
N THR A 109 -2.02 16.97 -9.72
CA THR A 109 -2.65 17.96 -10.61
C THR A 109 -2.03 17.89 -12.00
N LEU A 110 -0.72 17.80 -12.09
CA LEU A 110 -0.02 17.69 -13.37
C LEU A 110 -0.45 16.45 -14.15
N VAL A 111 -0.51 15.30 -13.48
CA VAL A 111 -0.90 14.05 -14.13
C VAL A 111 -2.35 14.11 -14.61
N GLN A 112 -3.25 14.71 -13.82
CA GLN A 112 -4.65 14.85 -14.20
C GLN A 112 -4.84 15.78 -15.39
N CYS A 113 -4.00 16.81 -15.53
CA CYS A 113 -4.04 17.71 -16.68
C CYS A 113 -3.52 17.03 -17.95
N GLU A 114 -2.60 16.10 -17.84
CA GLU A 114 -2.01 15.38 -18.97
C GLU A 114 -2.90 14.26 -19.50
N ILE A 115 -3.80 13.77 -18.63
CA ILE A 115 -4.69 12.67 -18.94
C ILE A 115 -6.09 13.21 -19.23
#